data_d4e312a6e1cbce3611c47744b50926b8
#
_entry.id   d4e312a6e1cbce3611c47744b50926b8
#
_cell.length_a   1.000
_cell.length_b   1.000
_cell.length_c   1.000
_cell.angle_alpha   90.00
_cell.angle_beta   90.00
_cell.angle_gamma   90.00
#
_symmetry.space_group_name_H-M   'P 1'
#
loop_
_entity.id
_entity.type
_entity.pdbx_description
1 polymer ?
#
loop_
_entity_poly.entity_id
_entity_poly.type
_entity_poly.pdbx_seq_one_letter_code
_entity_poly.pdbx_strand_id
1 'polypeptide(L)'
;MQIENKTSLPLQALIIPNEHGKHELIVVVKATFNSLQHLKLASEMQPIHLKDVFWGEPQTSSLRYANEIHLGKPGTDILMHAHAYAPNGQAVRESNVSIQVDQYSLNLKVFGDRVWQGRQISNTKQFIRIPLVYEYAFGAPMNEYNPVGRSETLLANIEDPTNLVSSQKSAPMPSTPSPIASHWKTRYPLAGTYDQQWQETRLPYLPADFDRRFNHSAHPQLQTQQPLQGGEQYRLQGVHPLEVLEGRLPFCPLKLEIVLKDTIKELTLNYDTVHFEPDNDQVHISWRANHVCLNNAKDVISVSMDFK
;
A
#
# COMPACT_ATOMS: atom_id res chain seq x y z
N MET A 1 -18.03 -21.64 9.27
CA MET A 1 -16.59 -21.63 9.59
C MET A 1 -16.40 -20.95 10.93
N GLN A 2 -15.75 -21.62 11.88
CA GLN A 2 -15.39 -21.07 13.19
C GLN A 2 -14.00 -20.45 13.11
N ILE A 3 -13.77 -19.34 13.84
CA ILE A 3 -12.45 -18.68 13.92
C ILE A 3 -11.95 -18.77 15.36
N GLU A 4 -10.78 -19.33 15.57
CA GLU A 4 -10.10 -19.44 16.85
C GLU A 4 -8.79 -18.64 16.79
N ASN A 5 -8.80 -17.42 17.32
CA ASN A 5 -7.62 -16.57 17.41
C ASN A 5 -7.07 -16.61 18.84
N LYS A 6 -5.92 -17.25 19.04
CA LYS A 6 -5.24 -17.36 20.33
C LYS A 6 -4.21 -16.24 20.57
N THR A 7 -4.18 -15.24 19.65
CA THR A 7 -3.28 -14.09 19.75
C THR A 7 -4.08 -12.81 19.99
N SER A 8 -3.39 -11.72 20.32
CA SER A 8 -3.98 -10.37 20.39
C SER A 8 -4.03 -9.63 19.04
N LEU A 9 -3.56 -10.25 17.96
CA LEU A 9 -3.48 -9.60 16.64
C LEU A 9 -4.84 -9.59 15.94
N PRO A 10 -5.22 -8.52 15.25
CA PRO A 10 -6.37 -8.50 14.36
C PRO A 10 -6.28 -9.61 13.30
N LEU A 11 -7.35 -10.37 13.16
CA LEU A 11 -7.51 -11.44 12.18
C LEU A 11 -8.85 -11.32 11.49
N GLN A 12 -8.86 -11.47 10.16
CA GLN A 12 -10.05 -11.64 9.34
C GLN A 12 -9.90 -12.90 8.49
N ALA A 13 -10.95 -13.72 8.47
CA ALA A 13 -11.03 -14.90 7.62
C ALA A 13 -12.36 -14.90 6.88
N LEU A 14 -12.31 -14.86 5.56
CA LEU A 14 -13.47 -14.74 4.68
C LEU A 14 -13.32 -15.70 3.50
N ILE A 15 -14.46 -16.17 3.00
CA ILE A 15 -14.51 -16.97 1.78
C ILE A 15 -15.14 -16.12 0.69
N ILE A 16 -14.39 -15.87 -0.38
CA ILE A 16 -14.81 -15.00 -1.49
C ILE A 16 -14.66 -15.71 -2.83
N PRO A 17 -15.49 -15.35 -3.82
CA PRO A 17 -15.39 -15.88 -5.18
C PRO A 17 -14.11 -15.35 -5.86
N ASN A 18 -13.44 -16.22 -6.65
CA ASN A 18 -12.22 -15.88 -7.37
C ASN A 18 -12.43 -15.83 -8.90
N GLU A 19 -11.37 -15.47 -9.63
CA GLU A 19 -11.32 -15.36 -11.09
C GLU A 19 -11.40 -16.72 -11.81
N HIS A 20 -11.19 -17.83 -11.10
CA HIS A 20 -11.24 -19.19 -11.67
C HIS A 20 -12.61 -19.88 -11.47
N GLY A 21 -13.65 -19.14 -11.04
CA GLY A 21 -14.97 -19.72 -10.78
C GLY A 21 -15.01 -20.61 -9.54
N LYS A 22 -14.15 -20.36 -8.56
CA LYS A 22 -14.07 -21.08 -7.28
C LYS A 22 -14.23 -20.13 -6.11
N HIS A 23 -14.53 -20.69 -4.95
CA HIS A 23 -14.43 -19.96 -3.69
C HIS A 23 -13.04 -20.12 -3.10
N GLU A 24 -12.53 -19.07 -2.50
CA GLU A 24 -11.21 -19.04 -1.90
C GLU A 24 -11.30 -18.46 -0.49
N LEU A 25 -10.82 -19.22 0.49
CA LEU A 25 -10.61 -18.72 1.83
C LEU A 25 -9.41 -17.77 1.79
N ILE A 26 -9.61 -16.56 2.27
CA ILE A 26 -8.56 -15.60 2.56
C ILE A 26 -8.46 -15.40 4.06
N VAL A 27 -7.26 -15.42 4.58
CA VAL A 27 -6.98 -15.07 5.98
C VAL A 27 -5.99 -13.92 5.97
N VAL A 28 -6.35 -12.82 6.64
CA VAL A 28 -5.51 -11.63 6.80
C VAL A 28 -5.24 -11.43 8.29
N VAL A 29 -3.98 -11.23 8.62
CA VAL A 29 -3.51 -10.91 9.97
C VAL A 29 -2.70 -9.64 9.91
N LYS A 30 -2.87 -8.74 10.89
CA LYS A 30 -2.14 -7.47 10.95
C LYS A 30 -1.46 -7.28 12.29
N ALA A 31 -0.24 -6.79 12.26
CA ALA A 31 0.48 -6.36 13.46
C ALA A 31 0.98 -4.94 13.30
N THR A 32 0.99 -4.20 14.39
CA THR A 32 1.62 -2.88 14.51
C THR A 32 2.88 -3.02 15.35
N PHE A 33 3.96 -2.42 14.87
CA PHE A 33 5.22 -2.34 15.62
C PHE A 33 5.56 -0.87 15.84
N ASN A 34 5.99 -0.55 17.06
CA ASN A 34 6.56 0.73 17.44
C ASN A 34 8.07 0.69 17.34
N SER A 35 8.69 1.87 17.30
CA SER A 35 10.14 2.07 17.32
C SER A 35 10.82 1.54 16.07
N LEU A 36 10.77 2.34 14.98
CA LEU A 36 11.29 1.96 13.66
C LEU A 36 12.79 1.58 13.66
N GLN A 37 13.58 1.98 14.63
CA GLN A 37 14.98 1.53 14.77
C GLN A 37 15.09 0.18 15.50
N HIS A 38 14.11 -0.16 16.35
CA HIS A 38 14.12 -1.36 17.18
C HIS A 38 12.70 -1.91 17.33
N LEU A 39 12.14 -2.47 16.29
CA LEU A 39 10.73 -2.89 16.20
C LEU A 39 10.28 -3.71 17.41
N LYS A 40 9.25 -3.21 18.09
CA LYS A 40 8.56 -3.88 19.19
C LYS A 40 7.08 -3.95 18.90
N LEU A 41 6.48 -5.10 19.13
CA LEU A 41 5.04 -5.27 18.98
C LEU A 41 4.30 -4.22 19.83
N ALA A 42 3.42 -3.45 19.21
CA ALA A 42 2.64 -2.43 19.90
C ALA A 42 1.54 -3.04 20.78
N SER A 43 1.13 -2.33 21.81
CA SER A 43 -0.04 -2.71 22.62
C SER A 43 -1.36 -2.45 21.92
N GLU A 44 -1.38 -1.44 21.05
CA GLU A 44 -2.54 -1.08 20.23
C GLU A 44 -2.28 -1.43 18.78
N MET A 45 -3.20 -2.18 18.18
CA MET A 45 -3.09 -2.65 16.79
C MET A 45 -3.94 -1.79 15.87
N GLN A 46 -3.38 -1.43 14.72
CA GLN A 46 -4.21 -0.89 13.63
C GLN A 46 -5.20 -1.96 13.14
N PRO A 47 -6.47 -1.60 12.91
CA PRO A 47 -7.45 -2.55 12.40
C PRO A 47 -7.13 -2.99 10.96
N ILE A 48 -7.66 -4.14 10.57
CA ILE A 48 -7.72 -4.56 9.17
C ILE A 48 -8.79 -3.71 8.47
N HIS A 49 -8.43 -3.05 7.38
CA HIS A 49 -9.34 -2.20 6.61
C HIS A 49 -10.21 -3.04 5.67
N LEU A 50 -11.51 -3.07 5.92
CA LEU A 50 -12.48 -3.83 5.13
C LEU A 50 -12.96 -3.08 3.88
N LYS A 51 -12.55 -1.84 3.71
CA LYS A 51 -12.84 -0.95 2.57
C LYS A 51 -11.74 0.09 2.43
N ASP A 52 -11.68 0.72 1.27
CA ASP A 52 -10.81 1.86 1.03
C ASP A 52 -11.14 3.01 2.01
N VAL A 53 -10.11 3.60 2.61
CA VAL A 53 -10.19 4.78 3.48
C VAL A 53 -9.43 5.91 2.81
N PHE A 54 -10.08 7.04 2.61
CA PHE A 54 -9.50 8.22 1.97
C PHE A 54 -9.11 9.28 3.02
N TRP A 55 -8.24 10.22 2.65
CA TRP A 55 -7.90 11.36 3.53
C TRP A 55 -9.07 12.32 3.72
N GLY A 56 -10.01 12.36 2.78
CA GLY A 56 -11.24 13.14 2.77
C GLY A 56 -12.29 12.45 1.92
N GLU A 57 -13.01 13.22 1.09
CA GLU A 57 -14.02 12.67 0.18
C GLU A 57 -13.36 11.86 -0.95
N PRO A 58 -13.86 10.66 -1.27
CA PRO A 58 -13.21 9.74 -2.22
C PRO A 58 -12.94 10.29 -3.61
N GLN A 59 -13.77 11.24 -4.11
CA GLN A 59 -13.60 11.83 -5.43
C GLN A 59 -12.58 12.99 -5.47
N THR A 60 -12.21 13.55 -4.31
CA THR A 60 -11.39 14.77 -4.20
C THR A 60 -10.16 14.61 -3.31
N SER A 61 -9.95 13.42 -2.77
CA SER A 61 -8.79 13.12 -1.93
C SER A 61 -8.13 11.80 -2.31
N SER A 62 -6.86 11.67 -1.98
CA SER A 62 -6.12 10.43 -2.20
C SER A 62 -6.47 9.35 -1.18
N LEU A 63 -6.15 8.12 -1.54
CA LEU A 63 -6.34 6.95 -0.69
C LEU A 63 -5.39 7.04 0.52
N ARG A 64 -5.94 6.82 1.72
CA ARG A 64 -5.15 6.69 2.95
C ARG A 64 -4.80 5.24 3.23
N TYR A 65 -5.80 4.36 3.30
CA TYR A 65 -5.58 2.93 3.48
C TYR A 65 -6.39 2.16 2.43
N ALA A 66 -5.74 1.25 1.73
CA ALA A 66 -6.40 0.36 0.80
C ALA A 66 -7.19 -0.72 1.53
N ASN A 67 -8.28 -1.20 0.91
CA ASN A 67 -8.99 -2.39 1.34
C ASN A 67 -8.04 -3.58 1.41
N GLU A 68 -8.00 -4.26 2.55
CA GLU A 68 -7.17 -5.44 2.79
C GLU A 68 -7.93 -6.76 2.54
N ILE A 69 -9.22 -6.69 2.16
CA ILE A 69 -10.02 -7.89 1.83
C ILE A 69 -9.99 -8.12 0.33
N HIS A 70 -9.06 -8.93 -0.12
CA HIS A 70 -8.85 -9.28 -1.52
C HIS A 70 -8.18 -10.65 -1.65
N LEU A 71 -8.14 -11.21 -2.86
CA LEU A 71 -7.60 -12.55 -3.18
C LEU A 71 -6.06 -12.66 -3.12
N GLY A 72 -5.38 -11.66 -2.57
CA GLY A 72 -3.92 -11.59 -2.59
C GLY A 72 -3.37 -10.94 -3.85
N LYS A 73 -2.08 -10.75 -3.86
CA LYS A 73 -1.28 -10.13 -4.93
C LYS A 73 0.03 -10.90 -5.10
N PRO A 74 0.74 -10.74 -6.23
CA PRO A 74 1.95 -11.53 -6.50
C PRO A 74 3.09 -11.35 -5.50
N GLY A 75 3.22 -10.13 -4.96
CA GLY A 75 4.27 -9.76 -4.02
C GLY A 75 3.75 -8.94 -2.85
N THR A 76 4.66 -8.25 -2.17
CA THR A 76 4.37 -7.36 -1.04
C THR A 76 4.30 -5.91 -1.52
N ASP A 77 3.34 -5.14 -1.02
CA ASP A 77 3.32 -3.68 -1.14
C ASP A 77 4.17 -3.05 -0.04
N ILE A 78 5.03 -2.11 -0.42
CA ILE A 78 5.75 -1.24 0.50
C ILE A 78 5.12 0.15 0.40
N LEU A 79 4.53 0.62 1.49
CA LEU A 79 3.81 1.88 1.59
C LEU A 79 4.41 2.76 2.68
N MET A 80 4.21 4.08 2.58
CA MET A 80 4.60 4.99 3.64
C MET A 80 3.66 6.20 3.71
N HIS A 81 3.15 6.48 4.91
CA HIS A 81 2.57 7.77 5.26
C HIS A 81 3.58 8.58 6.07
N ALA A 82 4.04 9.67 5.50
CA ALA A 82 5.07 10.50 6.11
C ALA A 82 4.97 11.95 5.62
N HIS A 83 5.74 12.80 6.27
CA HIS A 83 6.11 14.10 5.72
C HIS A 83 7.58 14.06 5.24
N ALA A 84 7.87 14.79 4.17
CA ALA A 84 9.25 15.19 3.87
C ALA A 84 9.64 16.29 4.86
N TYR A 85 10.76 16.12 5.55
CA TYR A 85 11.29 17.09 6.50
C TYR A 85 12.49 17.84 5.95
N ALA A 86 12.56 19.12 6.29
CA ALA A 86 13.77 19.90 6.10
C ALA A 86 14.87 19.41 7.07
N PRO A 87 16.13 19.22 6.59
CA PRO A 87 17.22 18.80 7.43
C PRO A 87 17.42 19.73 8.63
N ASN A 88 17.64 19.16 9.82
CA ASN A 88 17.84 19.87 11.08
C ASN A 88 16.74 20.89 11.44
N GLY A 89 15.51 20.71 10.89
CA GLY A 89 14.39 21.60 11.11
C GLY A 89 14.56 23.01 10.51
N GLN A 90 15.57 23.23 9.69
CA GLN A 90 15.83 24.51 9.03
C GLN A 90 15.12 24.58 7.67
N ALA A 91 14.31 25.61 7.47
CA ALA A 91 13.54 25.78 6.24
C ALA A 91 14.41 25.73 4.98
N VAL A 92 14.07 24.85 4.04
CA VAL A 92 14.76 24.62 2.77
C VAL A 92 13.83 24.83 1.59
N ARG A 93 14.36 25.06 0.40
CA ARG A 93 13.56 25.13 -0.83
C ARG A 93 13.28 23.77 -1.45
N GLU A 94 14.16 22.82 -1.21
CA GLU A 94 14.06 21.46 -1.71
C GLU A 94 14.71 20.47 -0.74
N SER A 95 14.26 19.24 -0.77
CA SER A 95 14.78 18.11 0.00
C SER A 95 14.66 16.82 -0.81
N ASN A 96 15.41 15.80 -0.42
CA ASN A 96 15.31 14.46 -0.99
C ASN A 96 14.68 13.53 0.04
N VAL A 97 13.81 12.65 -0.45
CA VAL A 97 13.22 11.56 0.33
C VAL A 97 13.53 10.25 -0.35
N SER A 98 13.87 9.24 0.43
CA SER A 98 13.98 7.88 -0.08
C SER A 98 13.34 6.88 0.88
N ILE A 99 12.68 5.87 0.31
CA ILE A 99 12.27 4.66 0.98
C ILE A 99 12.94 3.49 0.29
N GLN A 100 13.56 2.62 1.05
CA GLN A 100 14.20 1.41 0.57
C GLN A 100 13.87 0.24 1.48
N VAL A 101 13.50 -0.89 0.89
CA VAL A 101 13.38 -2.19 1.56
C VAL A 101 14.09 -3.20 0.67
N ASP A 102 15.22 -3.72 1.15
CA ASP A 102 16.12 -4.58 0.37
C ASP A 102 16.47 -3.93 -0.97
N GLN A 103 16.17 -4.56 -2.11
CA GLN A 103 16.43 -4.04 -3.45
C GLN A 103 15.36 -3.07 -3.99
N TYR A 104 14.21 -2.97 -3.32
CA TYR A 104 13.11 -2.12 -3.75
C TYR A 104 13.25 -0.73 -3.17
N SER A 105 13.22 0.30 -4.02
CA SER A 105 13.40 1.67 -3.56
C SER A 105 12.62 2.68 -4.39
N LEU A 106 12.20 3.77 -3.74
CA LEU A 106 11.61 4.94 -4.37
C LEU A 106 12.37 6.17 -3.87
N ASN A 107 12.90 6.96 -4.80
CA ASN A 107 13.56 8.23 -4.53
C ASN A 107 12.66 9.38 -5.01
N LEU A 108 12.53 10.41 -4.20
CA LEU A 108 11.69 11.57 -4.48
C LEU A 108 12.48 12.86 -4.27
N LYS A 109 12.25 13.82 -5.16
CA LYS A 109 12.66 15.21 -4.98
C LYS A 109 11.45 16.00 -4.49
N VAL A 110 11.60 16.67 -3.36
CA VAL A 110 10.52 17.43 -2.74
C VAL A 110 10.87 18.92 -2.78
N PHE A 111 9.96 19.72 -3.32
CA PHE A 111 10.10 21.16 -3.47
C PHE A 111 9.05 21.88 -2.62
N GLY A 112 9.37 23.06 -2.13
CA GLY A 112 8.35 23.99 -1.64
C GLY A 112 7.43 24.46 -2.76
N ASP A 113 6.43 25.27 -2.44
CA ASP A 113 5.45 25.73 -3.43
C ASP A 113 6.12 26.52 -4.57
N ARG A 114 5.70 26.18 -5.80
CA ARG A 114 6.11 26.80 -7.07
C ARG A 114 4.86 27.03 -7.92
N VAL A 115 4.88 28.09 -8.71
CA VAL A 115 3.82 28.44 -9.67
C VAL A 115 4.40 28.77 -11.03
N TRP A 116 3.60 28.66 -12.08
CA TRP A 116 3.96 29.16 -13.39
C TRP A 116 3.88 30.69 -13.43
N GLN A 117 4.96 31.35 -13.84
CA GLN A 117 5.04 32.79 -14.14
C GLN A 117 5.29 32.94 -15.65
N GLY A 118 4.22 33.00 -16.42
CA GLY A 118 4.31 32.83 -17.87
C GLY A 118 4.84 31.43 -18.23
N ARG A 119 6.00 31.37 -18.88
CA ARG A 119 6.65 30.10 -19.26
C ARG A 119 7.74 29.64 -18.28
N GLN A 120 7.98 30.39 -17.23
CA GLN A 120 9.02 30.10 -16.24
C GLN A 120 8.39 29.63 -14.93
N ILE A 121 9.15 28.81 -14.19
CA ILE A 121 8.78 28.41 -12.84
C ILE A 121 9.24 29.49 -11.87
N SER A 122 8.38 29.88 -10.93
CA SER A 122 8.69 30.86 -9.88
C SER A 122 9.86 30.37 -8.99
N ASN A 123 10.44 31.29 -8.22
CA ASN A 123 11.32 30.91 -7.12
C ASN A 123 10.57 29.99 -6.16
N THR A 124 11.22 28.88 -5.80
CA THR A 124 10.68 27.90 -4.84
C THR A 124 10.56 28.51 -3.46
N LYS A 125 9.39 28.43 -2.83
CA LYS A 125 9.20 28.83 -1.43
C LYS A 125 9.94 27.87 -0.49
N GLN A 126 10.31 28.37 0.68
CA GLN A 126 10.89 27.51 1.71
C GLN A 126 9.78 26.74 2.44
N PHE A 127 10.13 25.52 2.92
CA PHE A 127 9.27 24.68 3.74
C PHE A 127 10.07 24.06 4.88
N ILE A 128 9.36 23.61 5.93
CA ILE A 128 9.92 22.78 7.01
C ILE A 128 9.46 21.34 6.84
N ARG A 129 8.20 21.12 6.43
CA ARG A 129 7.65 19.80 6.14
C ARG A 129 6.58 19.87 5.06
N ILE A 130 6.47 18.81 4.26
CA ILE A 130 5.44 18.63 3.23
C ILE A 130 4.92 17.20 3.31
N PRO A 131 3.58 16.98 3.32
CA PRO A 131 3.02 15.63 3.35
C PRO A 131 3.30 14.89 2.04
N LEU A 132 3.68 13.61 2.14
CA LEU A 132 3.98 12.75 1.00
C LEU A 132 2.71 12.04 0.50
N VAL A 133 1.74 12.81 0.01
CA VAL A 133 0.45 12.34 -0.50
C VAL A 133 0.23 12.78 -1.94
N TYR A 134 -0.68 12.11 -2.66
CA TYR A 134 -0.92 12.34 -4.08
C TYR A 134 -1.43 13.75 -4.41
N GLU A 135 -2.05 14.45 -3.47
CA GLU A 135 -2.46 15.86 -3.62
C GLU A 135 -1.27 16.80 -3.86
N TYR A 136 -0.07 16.41 -3.46
CA TYR A 136 1.17 17.18 -3.64
C TYR A 136 2.04 16.66 -4.79
N ALA A 137 1.67 15.53 -5.41
CA ALA A 137 2.34 14.99 -6.59
C ALA A 137 1.78 15.59 -7.89
N PHE A 138 2.47 15.33 -9.01
CA PHE A 138 1.98 15.73 -10.34
C PHE A 138 0.62 15.10 -10.63
N GLY A 139 -0.29 15.90 -11.16
CA GLY A 139 -1.64 15.46 -11.49
C GLY A 139 -2.54 16.67 -11.77
N ALA A 140 -3.79 16.40 -12.11
CA ALA A 140 -4.84 17.40 -12.31
C ALA A 140 -6.18 16.66 -12.43
N PRO A 141 -7.35 17.34 -12.39
CA PRO A 141 -8.64 16.68 -12.48
C PRO A 141 -8.82 15.79 -13.72
N MET A 142 -8.14 16.08 -14.82
CA MET A 142 -8.17 15.29 -16.06
C MET A 142 -7.05 14.23 -16.15
N ASN A 143 -6.18 14.11 -15.15
CA ASN A 143 -5.12 13.12 -15.12
C ASN A 143 -5.64 11.82 -14.50
N GLU A 144 -5.85 10.80 -15.32
CA GLU A 144 -6.38 9.49 -14.87
C GLU A 144 -5.42 8.74 -13.91
N TYR A 145 -4.12 9.10 -13.88
CA TYR A 145 -3.15 8.50 -12.95
C TYR A 145 -3.13 9.17 -11.58
N ASN A 146 -3.51 10.47 -11.51
CA ASN A 146 -3.62 11.23 -10.28
C ASN A 146 -4.60 12.42 -10.47
N PRO A 147 -5.89 12.21 -10.34
CA PRO A 147 -6.88 13.27 -10.53
C PRO A 147 -6.91 14.32 -9.41
N VAL A 148 -6.26 14.05 -8.27
CA VAL A 148 -6.23 14.96 -7.11
C VAL A 148 -4.93 15.77 -7.01
N GLY A 149 -3.99 15.59 -7.93
CA GLY A 149 -2.67 16.19 -7.91
C GLY A 149 -2.60 17.64 -8.39
N ARG A 150 -1.38 18.13 -8.60
CA ARG A 150 -1.04 19.52 -8.95
C ARG A 150 -0.29 19.60 -10.27
N SER A 151 -0.72 20.45 -11.19
CA SER A 151 0.02 20.75 -12.43
C SER A 151 -0.39 22.07 -13.07
N GLU A 152 -1.50 22.66 -12.67
CA GLU A 152 -2.05 23.87 -13.29
C GLU A 152 -1.44 25.15 -12.69
N THR A 153 -2.07 25.72 -11.66
CA THR A 153 -1.58 26.95 -11.01
C THR A 153 -0.40 26.65 -10.08
N LEU A 154 -0.58 25.66 -9.20
CA LEU A 154 0.49 25.15 -8.33
C LEU A 154 1.15 23.95 -9.04
N LEU A 155 2.50 23.94 -9.05
CA LEU A 155 3.25 22.78 -9.49
C LEU A 155 3.30 21.72 -8.40
N ALA A 156 3.56 20.49 -8.84
CA ALA A 156 3.84 19.39 -7.92
C ALA A 156 4.97 19.75 -6.96
N ASN A 157 4.79 19.38 -5.70
CA ASN A 157 5.85 19.48 -4.69
C ASN A 157 6.71 18.20 -4.69
N ILE A 158 6.11 17.06 -5.05
CA ILE A 158 6.76 15.75 -5.04
C ILE A 158 6.95 15.31 -6.48
N GLU A 159 8.19 15.06 -6.86
CA GLU A 159 8.56 14.67 -8.22
C GLU A 159 9.58 13.52 -8.20
N ASP A 160 9.55 12.71 -9.25
CA ASP A 160 10.62 11.76 -9.55
C ASP A 160 11.90 12.54 -9.94
N PRO A 161 13.01 12.37 -9.23
CA PRO A 161 14.26 13.09 -9.54
C PRO A 161 14.80 12.84 -10.95
N THR A 162 14.37 11.76 -11.61
CA THR A 162 14.79 11.43 -12.98
C THR A 162 13.90 12.06 -14.05
N ASN A 163 12.73 12.60 -13.67
CA ASN A 163 11.76 13.19 -14.59
C ASN A 163 11.03 14.39 -13.98
N LEU A 164 11.77 15.46 -13.75
CA LEU A 164 11.27 16.69 -13.14
C LEU A 164 10.39 17.50 -14.09
N VAL A 165 9.42 18.23 -13.54
CA VAL A 165 8.64 19.23 -14.26
C VAL A 165 9.55 20.40 -14.65
N SER A 166 9.83 20.55 -15.95
CA SER A 166 10.71 21.58 -16.51
C SER A 166 10.00 22.54 -17.46
N SER A 167 8.80 22.20 -17.93
CA SER A 167 8.00 23.00 -18.85
C SER A 167 6.51 22.72 -18.67
N GLN A 168 5.64 23.59 -19.19
CA GLN A 168 4.19 23.40 -19.20
C GLN A 168 3.74 22.17 -20.03
N LYS A 169 4.63 21.59 -20.82
CA LYS A 169 4.38 20.36 -21.59
C LYS A 169 4.88 19.11 -20.86
N SER A 170 5.55 19.27 -19.71
CA SER A 170 5.99 18.12 -18.91
C SER A 170 4.78 17.37 -18.38
N ALA A 171 4.79 16.06 -18.50
CA ALA A 171 3.76 15.16 -18.00
C ALA A 171 4.40 13.95 -17.31
N PRO A 172 5.15 14.15 -16.20
CA PRO A 172 5.73 13.04 -15.49
C PRO A 172 4.64 12.16 -14.86
N MET A 173 4.99 10.90 -14.59
CA MET A 173 4.12 10.05 -13.78
C MET A 173 4.08 10.55 -12.34
N PRO A 174 2.88 10.55 -11.70
CA PRO A 174 2.78 10.87 -10.28
C PRO A 174 3.58 9.89 -9.45
N SER A 175 4.35 10.38 -8.49
CA SER A 175 5.24 9.55 -7.68
C SER A 175 5.12 9.92 -6.21
N THR A 176 4.73 8.95 -5.37
CA THR A 176 4.64 9.07 -3.91
C THR A 176 4.59 7.67 -3.29
N PRO A 177 5.06 7.48 -2.03
CA PRO A 177 4.97 6.19 -1.36
C PRO A 177 3.58 5.90 -0.76
N SER A 178 2.61 6.80 -0.93
CA SER A 178 1.22 6.60 -0.50
C SER A 178 0.47 5.64 -1.41
N PRO A 179 -0.62 5.02 -0.94
CA PRO A 179 -1.37 4.06 -1.75
C PRO A 179 -2.12 4.73 -2.92
N ILE A 180 -2.16 4.00 -4.04
CA ILE A 180 -2.87 4.34 -5.28
C ILE A 180 -4.31 3.82 -5.18
N ALA A 181 -5.30 4.68 -5.45
CA ALA A 181 -6.69 4.29 -5.44
C ALA A 181 -7.03 3.28 -6.56
N SER A 182 -7.97 2.36 -6.27
CA SER A 182 -8.33 1.26 -7.18
C SER A 182 -8.93 1.71 -8.50
N HIS A 183 -9.58 2.88 -8.52
CA HIS A 183 -10.22 3.47 -9.70
C HIS A 183 -9.28 4.33 -10.55
N TRP A 184 -7.99 4.48 -10.18
CA TRP A 184 -7.02 5.20 -10.97
C TRP A 184 -6.40 4.31 -12.05
N LYS A 185 -5.93 4.93 -13.14
CA LYS A 185 -5.46 4.24 -14.35
C LYS A 185 -4.31 3.25 -14.13
N THR A 186 -3.56 3.41 -13.08
CA THR A 186 -2.51 2.45 -12.69
C THR A 186 -3.11 1.09 -12.32
N ARG A 187 -4.33 1.03 -11.79
CA ARG A 187 -4.94 -0.18 -11.24
C ARG A 187 -6.18 -0.63 -11.99
N TYR A 188 -7.15 0.26 -12.30
CA TYR A 188 -8.46 -0.16 -12.81
C TYR A 188 -8.42 -1.03 -14.08
N PRO A 189 -7.43 -0.90 -15.02
CA PRO A 189 -7.38 -1.78 -16.19
C PRO A 189 -7.13 -3.26 -15.88
N LEU A 190 -6.65 -3.55 -14.65
CA LEU A 190 -6.38 -4.89 -14.16
C LEU A 190 -7.60 -5.53 -13.47
N ALA A 191 -8.70 -4.79 -13.31
CA ALA A 191 -9.92 -5.28 -12.64
C ALA A 191 -10.68 -6.33 -13.45
N GLY A 192 -10.34 -6.50 -14.74
CA GLY A 192 -11.05 -7.38 -15.66
C GLY A 192 -12.32 -6.74 -16.25
N THR A 193 -13.01 -7.49 -17.10
CA THR A 193 -14.15 -7.02 -17.90
C THR A 193 -15.48 -7.36 -17.23
N TYR A 194 -16.20 -6.32 -16.77
CA TYR A 194 -17.53 -6.43 -16.14
C TYR A 194 -18.63 -6.03 -17.15
N ASP A 195 -18.84 -6.87 -18.17
CA ASP A 195 -19.85 -6.68 -19.22
C ASP A 195 -21.13 -7.53 -18.97
N GLN A 196 -22.05 -7.49 -19.91
CA GLN A 196 -23.27 -8.26 -19.84
C GLN A 196 -22.97 -9.77 -19.84
N GLN A 197 -22.01 -10.23 -20.62
CA GLN A 197 -21.61 -11.65 -20.65
C GLN A 197 -21.10 -12.11 -19.29
N TRP A 198 -20.26 -11.31 -18.62
CA TRP A 198 -19.83 -11.61 -17.25
C TRP A 198 -21.02 -11.71 -16.29
N GLN A 199 -21.94 -10.73 -16.37
CA GLN A 199 -23.13 -10.69 -15.49
C GLN A 199 -24.01 -11.94 -15.64
N GLU A 200 -24.21 -12.42 -16.86
CA GLU A 200 -25.06 -13.58 -17.14
C GLU A 200 -24.41 -14.92 -16.84
N THR A 201 -23.07 -15.03 -16.98
CA THR A 201 -22.41 -16.33 -16.96
C THR A 201 -21.44 -16.55 -15.81
N ARG A 202 -20.99 -15.48 -15.14
CA ARG A 202 -19.93 -15.58 -14.11
C ARG A 202 -20.31 -15.08 -12.75
N LEU A 203 -21.26 -14.18 -12.60
CA LEU A 203 -21.68 -13.68 -11.28
C LEU A 203 -22.01 -14.84 -10.33
N PRO A 204 -21.49 -14.91 -9.07
CA PRO A 204 -20.78 -13.87 -8.33
C PRO A 204 -19.24 -13.91 -8.45
N TYR A 205 -18.67 -14.70 -9.34
CA TYR A 205 -17.21 -14.83 -9.48
C TYR A 205 -16.62 -13.61 -10.20
N LEU A 206 -15.32 -13.36 -9.98
CA LEU A 206 -14.61 -12.30 -10.69
C LEU A 206 -14.55 -12.59 -12.21
N PRO A 207 -14.35 -11.55 -13.05
CA PRO A 207 -14.05 -11.74 -14.46
C PRO A 207 -12.90 -12.72 -14.68
N ALA A 208 -12.94 -13.48 -15.80
CA ALA A 208 -11.89 -14.46 -16.10
C ALA A 208 -10.53 -13.81 -16.40
N ASP A 209 -10.56 -12.57 -16.85
CA ASP A 209 -9.40 -11.71 -17.15
C ASP A 209 -8.99 -10.80 -15.98
N PHE A 210 -9.54 -11.02 -14.77
CA PHE A 210 -9.09 -10.32 -13.57
C PHE A 210 -7.62 -10.64 -13.29
N ASP A 211 -6.81 -9.61 -13.13
CA ASP A 211 -5.40 -9.73 -12.79
C ASP A 211 -5.16 -9.38 -11.33
N ARG A 212 -4.61 -10.31 -10.53
CA ARG A 212 -4.34 -10.11 -9.09
C ARG A 212 -3.38 -8.95 -8.81
N ARG A 213 -2.63 -8.45 -9.79
CA ARG A 213 -1.87 -7.20 -9.68
C ARG A 213 -2.77 -5.98 -9.42
N PHE A 214 -4.06 -6.05 -9.73
CA PHE A 214 -5.06 -5.05 -9.34
C PHE A 214 -5.04 -4.76 -7.83
N ASN A 215 -4.70 -5.76 -7.01
CA ASN A 215 -4.67 -5.65 -5.55
C ASN A 215 -3.43 -4.91 -5.02
N HIS A 216 -2.41 -4.67 -5.86
CA HIS A 216 -1.32 -3.78 -5.49
C HIS A 216 -1.80 -2.33 -5.40
N SER A 217 -1.53 -1.70 -4.27
CA SER A 217 -1.80 -0.27 -4.05
C SER A 217 -0.52 0.58 -3.96
N ALA A 218 0.65 -0.02 -3.83
CA ALA A 218 1.90 0.71 -3.77
C ALA A 218 2.33 1.27 -5.14
N HIS A 219 3.22 2.27 -5.11
CA HIS A 219 3.94 2.72 -6.30
C HIS A 219 4.65 1.52 -6.98
N PRO A 220 4.69 1.42 -8.34
CA PRO A 220 5.25 0.25 -9.02
C PRO A 220 6.67 -0.15 -8.58
N GLN A 221 7.54 0.81 -8.26
CA GLN A 221 8.89 0.54 -7.73
C GLN A 221 8.90 -0.04 -6.31
N LEU A 222 7.79 0.06 -5.58
CA LEU A 222 7.59 -0.44 -4.22
C LEU A 222 6.68 -1.67 -4.16
N GLN A 223 6.41 -2.31 -5.30
CA GLN A 223 5.76 -3.60 -5.41
C GLN A 223 6.82 -4.68 -5.59
N THR A 224 6.91 -5.63 -4.66
CA THR A 224 7.87 -6.72 -4.81
C THR A 224 7.36 -7.78 -5.79
N GLN A 225 8.26 -8.49 -6.45
CA GLN A 225 7.88 -9.55 -7.39
C GLN A 225 7.42 -10.84 -6.69
N GLN A 226 7.91 -11.06 -5.47
CA GLN A 226 7.56 -12.18 -4.60
C GLN A 226 7.34 -11.63 -3.19
N PRO A 227 6.52 -12.28 -2.34
CA PRO A 227 6.35 -11.87 -0.97
C PRO A 227 7.68 -11.79 -0.21
N LEU A 228 7.86 -10.73 0.58
CA LEU A 228 8.96 -10.62 1.54
C LEU A 228 8.87 -11.77 2.55
N GLN A 229 10.01 -12.11 3.16
CA GLN A 229 10.11 -13.27 4.07
C GLN A 229 10.31 -12.86 5.53
N GLY A 230 10.69 -11.62 5.77
CA GLY A 230 11.19 -11.11 7.06
C GLY A 230 12.72 -11.14 7.10
N GLY A 231 13.28 -10.20 7.86
CA GLY A 231 14.73 -9.99 7.94
C GLY A 231 15.28 -9.00 6.91
N GLU A 232 14.49 -8.56 5.91
CA GLU A 232 14.90 -7.54 4.94
C GLU A 232 15.24 -6.24 5.66
N GLN A 233 16.32 -5.61 5.22
CA GLN A 233 16.71 -4.30 5.73
C GLN A 233 15.85 -3.21 5.12
N TYR A 234 15.46 -2.23 5.92
CA TYR A 234 14.84 -1.01 5.41
C TYR A 234 15.64 0.23 5.83
N ARG A 235 15.53 1.26 4.98
CA ARG A 235 16.13 2.58 5.17
C ARG A 235 15.16 3.65 4.69
N LEU A 236 14.81 4.58 5.58
CA LEU A 236 13.94 5.71 5.32
C LEU A 236 14.74 6.99 5.54
N GLN A 237 14.81 7.86 4.53
CA GLN A 237 15.58 9.10 4.58
C GLN A 237 14.71 10.29 4.20
N GLY A 238 14.95 11.44 4.88
CA GLY A 238 14.22 12.69 4.63
C GLY A 238 12.79 12.70 5.21
N VAL A 239 12.42 11.69 5.97
CA VAL A 239 11.12 11.55 6.66
C VAL A 239 11.21 11.74 8.17
N HIS A 240 12.35 12.12 8.65
CA HIS A 240 12.63 12.54 10.01
C HIS A 240 13.57 13.75 9.99
N PRO A 241 13.42 14.75 10.86
CA PRO A 241 14.21 15.99 10.77
C PRO A 241 15.69 15.81 11.15
N LEU A 242 16.03 14.82 11.93
CA LEU A 242 17.37 14.68 12.51
C LEU A 242 18.12 13.41 12.07
N GLU A 243 17.42 12.38 11.61
CA GLU A 243 18.03 11.08 11.43
C GLU A 243 17.49 10.31 10.22
N VAL A 244 18.27 9.34 9.80
CA VAL A 244 17.86 8.27 8.90
C VAL A 244 17.32 7.14 9.76
N LEU A 245 16.11 6.63 9.42
CA LEU A 245 15.51 5.52 10.13
C LEU A 245 15.88 4.21 9.41
N GLU A 246 16.49 3.31 10.12
CA GLU A 246 16.96 2.01 9.60
C GLU A 246 16.55 0.88 10.53
N GLY A 247 16.28 -0.28 9.95
CA GLY A 247 15.93 -1.46 10.73
C GLY A 247 15.81 -2.72 9.87
N ARG A 248 15.23 -3.75 10.45
CA ARG A 248 14.90 -5.01 9.77
C ARG A 248 13.45 -5.38 10.00
N LEU A 249 12.80 -5.89 8.98
CA LEU A 249 11.46 -6.45 9.08
C LEU A 249 11.48 -7.72 9.96
N PRO A 250 10.50 -7.93 10.85
CA PRO A 250 10.43 -9.12 11.68
C PRO A 250 10.07 -10.35 10.85
N PHE A 251 10.47 -11.53 11.24
CA PHE A 251 9.90 -12.76 10.69
C PHE A 251 8.45 -12.92 11.15
N CYS A 252 7.61 -13.58 10.34
CA CYS A 252 6.24 -13.88 10.73
C CYS A 252 6.23 -14.90 11.90
N PRO A 253 5.79 -14.50 13.12
CA PRO A 253 5.85 -15.35 14.30
C PRO A 253 4.62 -16.25 14.44
N LEU A 254 3.77 -16.34 13.41
CA LEU A 254 2.44 -16.91 13.49
C LEU A 254 2.37 -18.29 12.84
N LYS A 255 1.62 -19.19 13.47
CA LYS A 255 1.16 -20.46 12.93
C LYS A 255 -0.32 -20.34 12.60
N LEU A 256 -0.68 -20.70 11.36
CA LEU A 256 -2.06 -20.69 10.90
C LEU A 256 -2.47 -22.09 10.43
N GLU A 257 -3.53 -22.63 11.01
CA GLU A 257 -4.08 -23.93 10.66
C GLU A 257 -5.53 -23.79 10.21
N ILE A 258 -5.93 -24.58 9.23
CA ILE A 258 -7.33 -24.74 8.83
C ILE A 258 -7.74 -26.19 9.06
N VAL A 259 -8.92 -26.37 9.64
CA VAL A 259 -9.56 -27.68 9.77
C VAL A 259 -10.52 -27.84 8.61
N LEU A 260 -10.23 -28.82 7.78
CA LEU A 260 -11.09 -29.29 6.70
C LEU A 260 -11.88 -30.52 7.18
N LYS A 261 -12.88 -30.97 6.41
CA LYS A 261 -13.71 -32.14 6.79
C LYS A 261 -12.88 -33.37 7.14
N ASP A 262 -11.82 -33.62 6.36
CA ASP A 262 -11.07 -34.87 6.43
C ASP A 262 -9.59 -34.67 6.84
N THR A 263 -9.14 -33.43 7.08
CA THR A 263 -7.74 -33.16 7.39
C THR A 263 -7.54 -31.80 8.04
N ILE A 264 -6.39 -31.62 8.69
CA ILE A 264 -5.88 -30.32 9.16
C ILE A 264 -4.73 -29.92 8.24
N LYS A 265 -4.73 -28.67 7.83
CA LYS A 265 -3.68 -28.11 6.95
C LYS A 265 -3.09 -26.85 7.56
N GLU A 266 -1.77 -26.78 7.66
CA GLU A 266 -1.06 -25.54 7.96
C GLU A 266 -0.98 -24.67 6.69
N LEU A 267 -1.27 -23.39 6.83
CA LEU A 267 -1.15 -22.38 5.76
C LEU A 267 0.01 -21.44 6.04
N THR A 268 0.78 -21.16 5.00
CA THR A 268 1.86 -20.17 5.07
C THR A 268 1.28 -18.76 4.99
N LEU A 269 1.59 -17.95 6.00
CA LEU A 269 1.30 -16.52 6.02
C LEU A 269 2.44 -15.76 5.30
N ASN A 270 2.14 -15.23 4.13
CA ASN A 270 3.06 -14.41 3.33
C ASN A 270 2.90 -12.93 3.65
N TYR A 271 3.97 -12.17 3.58
CA TYR A 271 3.92 -10.72 3.65
C TYR A 271 3.03 -10.16 2.52
N ASP A 272 1.98 -9.44 2.90
CA ASP A 272 1.06 -8.80 1.96
C ASP A 272 1.38 -7.31 1.81
N THR A 273 1.54 -6.61 2.94
CA THR A 273 1.81 -5.18 2.97
C THR A 273 2.72 -4.82 4.13
N VAL A 274 3.69 -3.95 3.87
CA VAL A 274 4.48 -3.23 4.87
C VAL A 274 4.16 -1.75 4.74
N HIS A 275 3.60 -1.14 5.77
CA HIS A 275 3.15 0.25 5.76
C HIS A 275 3.86 1.04 6.87
N PHE A 276 4.84 1.85 6.49
CA PHE A 276 5.59 2.70 7.41
C PHE A 276 4.81 3.98 7.74
N GLU A 277 4.81 4.37 9.00
CA GLU A 277 4.31 5.65 9.50
C GLU A 277 5.37 6.33 10.39
N PRO A 278 6.44 6.90 9.80
CA PRO A 278 7.55 7.49 10.55
C PRO A 278 7.14 8.60 11.51
N ASP A 279 6.13 9.39 11.15
CA ASP A 279 5.60 10.46 12.02
C ASP A 279 5.03 9.93 13.35
N ASN A 280 4.63 8.67 13.37
CA ASN A 280 4.10 7.96 14.54
C ASN A 280 5.14 6.98 15.14
N ASP A 281 6.33 6.90 14.56
CA ASP A 281 7.37 5.90 14.88
C ASP A 281 6.82 4.46 14.82
N GLN A 282 6.01 4.15 13.77
CA GLN A 282 5.30 2.89 13.61
C GLN A 282 5.51 2.26 12.23
N VAL A 283 5.36 0.94 12.17
CA VAL A 283 5.13 0.18 10.95
C VAL A 283 4.01 -0.84 11.17
N HIS A 284 3.12 -0.93 10.19
CA HIS A 284 2.04 -1.91 10.15
C HIS A 284 2.38 -2.98 9.12
N ILE A 285 2.29 -4.23 9.52
CA ILE A 285 2.59 -5.37 8.66
C ILE A 285 1.35 -6.25 8.57
N SER A 286 0.89 -6.47 7.34
CA SER A 286 -0.18 -7.43 7.06
C SER A 286 0.40 -8.70 6.44
N TRP A 287 0.01 -9.85 6.96
CA TRP A 287 0.28 -11.15 6.37
C TRP A 287 -1.01 -11.76 5.85
N ARG A 288 -0.88 -12.56 4.79
CA ARG A 288 -2.00 -13.21 4.13
C ARG A 288 -1.73 -14.67 3.85
N ALA A 289 -2.75 -15.48 4.02
CA ALA A 289 -2.79 -16.85 3.53
C ALA A 289 -4.06 -17.08 2.72
N ASN A 290 -3.98 -17.94 1.72
CA ASN A 290 -5.07 -18.28 0.84
C ASN A 290 -5.24 -19.80 0.74
N HIS A 291 -6.50 -20.26 0.61
CA HIS A 291 -6.81 -21.64 0.33
C HIS A 291 -8.02 -21.75 -0.62
N VAL A 292 -7.80 -22.36 -1.78
CA VAL A 292 -8.89 -22.62 -2.73
C VAL A 292 -9.79 -23.72 -2.16
N CYS A 293 -11.06 -23.37 -1.90
CA CYS A 293 -12.04 -24.25 -1.32
C CYS A 293 -12.56 -25.29 -2.33
N LEU A 294 -12.84 -26.48 -1.84
CA LEU A 294 -13.60 -27.49 -2.55
C LEU A 294 -15.09 -27.36 -2.18
N ASN A 295 -15.99 -27.92 -2.98
CA ASN A 295 -17.44 -28.05 -2.68
C ASN A 295 -18.11 -26.75 -2.22
N ASN A 296 -17.84 -25.62 -2.89
CA ASN A 296 -18.44 -24.30 -2.57
C ASN A 296 -18.22 -23.90 -1.10
N ALA A 297 -16.99 -24.08 -0.61
CA ALA A 297 -16.58 -23.66 0.73
C ALA A 297 -17.17 -24.44 1.93
N LYS A 298 -17.91 -25.52 1.69
CA LYS A 298 -18.48 -26.36 2.76
C LYS A 298 -17.45 -27.29 3.41
N ASP A 299 -16.23 -27.30 2.90
CA ASP A 299 -15.10 -28.10 3.39
C ASP A 299 -14.32 -27.43 4.53
N VAL A 300 -14.36 -26.11 4.65
CA VAL A 300 -13.64 -25.38 5.70
C VAL A 300 -14.49 -25.31 6.98
N ILE A 301 -14.07 -26.02 8.02
CA ILE A 301 -14.74 -26.07 9.32
C ILE A 301 -14.29 -24.93 10.22
N SER A 302 -12.99 -24.78 10.41
CA SER A 302 -12.43 -23.73 11.26
C SER A 302 -11.07 -23.23 10.78
N VAL A 303 -10.72 -22.04 11.26
CA VAL A 303 -9.41 -21.40 11.14
C VAL A 303 -8.88 -21.18 12.54
N SER A 304 -7.66 -21.64 12.84
CA SER A 304 -6.99 -21.45 14.12
C SER A 304 -5.65 -20.74 13.92
N MET A 305 -5.38 -19.73 14.73
CA MET A 305 -4.13 -18.97 14.72
C MET A 305 -3.51 -18.90 16.10
N ASP A 306 -2.20 -19.15 16.16
CA ASP A 306 -1.40 -19.09 17.38
C ASP A 306 -0.02 -18.48 17.09
N PHE A 307 0.76 -18.14 18.10
CA PHE A 307 2.20 -17.88 17.96
C PHE A 307 2.96 -19.21 17.76
N LYS A 308 4.08 -19.15 17.01
CA LYS A 308 5.01 -20.29 16.83
C LYS A 308 5.80 -20.57 18.08
#